data_3be13d0fa0a609e1510a693a0798dfd9
#
_entry.id   3be13d0fa0a609e1510a693a0798dfd9
#
_cell.length_a   1.000
_cell.length_b   1.000
_cell.length_c   1.000
_cell.angle_alpha   90.00
_cell.angle_beta   90.00
_cell.angle_gamma   90.00
#
_symmetry.space_group_name_H-M   'P 1'
#
loop_
_entity.id
_entity.type
_entity.pdbx_description
1 polymer ?
#
loop_
_entity_poly.entity_id
_entity_poly.type
_entity_poly.pdbx_seq_one_letter_code
_entity_poly.pdbx_strand_id
1 'polypeptide(L)'
;MSDTPAYTIQRTPARPAFDGAWDGPVWGGVPTVSVEYFHPASSGHRPLTRAKALYDAEALYVIFRVEDRYVRATREDLNSSVCNDACVEFFFEPKAGAGYFNFEMNCLGTLHASCVEDPTRTPEGLGKATKLLKRQAAMMDVYHSVPGVVFPECANSMIWVVEYSIP
;
A
#
# COMPACT_ATOMS: atom_id res chain seq x y z
N MET A 1 -23.60 18.82 5.51
CA MET A 1 -22.85 18.03 4.51
C MET A 1 -21.55 17.63 5.20
N SER A 2 -21.29 16.37 5.41
CA SER A 2 -20.01 15.93 5.97
C SER A 2 -18.97 16.15 4.88
N ASP A 3 -17.99 17.04 5.13
CA ASP A 3 -16.82 17.16 4.25
C ASP A 3 -16.10 15.82 4.21
N THR A 4 -16.22 15.11 3.09
CA THR A 4 -15.43 13.90 2.87
C THR A 4 -13.97 14.34 2.77
N PRO A 5 -13.05 13.77 3.57
CA PRO A 5 -11.64 14.10 3.46
C PRO A 5 -11.15 13.88 2.02
N ALA A 6 -10.43 14.84 1.49
CA ALA A 6 -9.88 14.80 0.14
C ALA A 6 -8.36 14.91 0.16
N TYR A 7 -7.68 14.10 -0.64
CA TYR A 7 -6.25 14.18 -0.87
C TYR A 7 -5.99 14.34 -2.36
N THR A 8 -5.22 15.37 -2.72
CA THR A 8 -4.89 15.62 -4.13
C THR A 8 -3.50 15.07 -4.44
N ILE A 9 -3.46 14.06 -5.31
CA ILE A 9 -2.20 13.51 -5.82
C ILE A 9 -1.60 14.52 -6.78
N GLN A 10 -0.35 14.93 -6.54
CA GLN A 10 0.36 15.93 -7.31
C GLN A 10 1.18 15.28 -8.43
N ARG A 11 1.34 16.03 -9.54
CA ARG A 11 2.26 15.61 -10.59
C ARG A 11 3.70 15.89 -10.19
N THR A 12 4.58 14.90 -10.36
CA THR A 12 6.01 15.09 -10.15
C THR A 12 6.77 15.34 -11.46
N PRO A 13 7.78 16.23 -11.46
CA PRO A 13 8.69 16.40 -12.58
C PRO A 13 9.82 15.35 -12.63
N ALA A 14 10.00 14.60 -11.54
CA ALA A 14 11.07 13.62 -11.38
C ALA A 14 10.53 12.31 -10.78
N ARG A 15 10.95 11.19 -11.36
CA ARG A 15 10.65 9.86 -10.84
C ARG A 15 11.34 9.66 -9.48
N PRO A 16 10.66 9.06 -8.47
CA PRO A 16 11.29 8.67 -7.22
C PRO A 16 12.44 7.68 -7.41
N ALA A 17 13.41 7.70 -6.50
CA ALA A 17 14.58 6.83 -6.57
C ALA A 17 14.33 5.41 -6.03
N PHE A 18 13.18 5.16 -5.39
CA PHE A 18 12.84 3.90 -4.69
C PHE A 18 13.88 3.52 -3.65
N ASP A 19 14.21 4.47 -2.79
CA ASP A 19 15.17 4.34 -1.68
C ASP A 19 14.54 4.54 -0.29
N GLY A 20 13.20 4.74 -0.26
CA GLY A 20 12.42 4.97 0.95
C GLY A 20 12.68 6.33 1.61
N ALA A 21 13.29 7.27 0.91
CA ALA A 21 13.62 8.59 1.44
C ALA A 21 12.37 9.48 1.61
N TRP A 22 11.61 9.23 2.66
CA TRP A 22 10.34 9.92 2.98
C TRP A 22 10.40 11.46 2.91
N ASP A 23 11.51 12.05 3.35
CA ASP A 23 11.77 13.48 3.32
C ASP A 23 12.83 13.86 2.28
N GLY A 24 13.09 12.96 1.34
CA GLY A 24 14.03 13.16 0.24
C GLY A 24 13.58 14.18 -0.79
N PRO A 25 14.39 14.45 -1.81
CA PRO A 25 14.16 15.52 -2.78
C PRO A 25 12.81 15.46 -3.51
N VAL A 26 12.29 14.25 -3.77
CA VAL A 26 11.01 14.05 -4.46
C VAL A 26 9.84 14.09 -3.48
N TRP A 27 9.98 13.45 -2.31
CA TRP A 27 8.90 13.26 -1.36
C TRP A 27 8.78 14.36 -0.29
N GLY A 28 9.85 15.13 0.00
CA GLY A 28 9.91 16.06 1.13
C GLY A 28 8.85 17.16 1.12
N GLY A 29 8.45 17.64 -0.08
CA GLY A 29 7.42 18.67 -0.22
C GLY A 29 6.00 18.14 -0.46
N VAL A 30 5.80 16.82 -0.51
CA VAL A 30 4.51 16.21 -0.83
C VAL A 30 3.61 16.19 0.39
N PRO A 31 2.33 16.63 0.27
CA PRO A 31 1.38 16.53 1.36
C PRO A 31 1.23 15.09 1.87
N THR A 32 1.12 14.95 3.18
CA THR A 32 0.96 13.65 3.83
C THR A 32 -0.50 13.39 4.14
N VAL A 33 -0.97 12.17 3.88
CA VAL A 33 -2.24 11.66 4.39
C VAL A 33 -1.98 10.70 5.54
N SER A 34 -2.75 10.81 6.63
CA SER A 34 -2.72 9.89 7.76
C SER A 34 -3.88 8.90 7.67
N VAL A 35 -3.60 7.64 7.97
CA VAL A 35 -4.64 6.59 8.09
C VAL A 35 -5.15 6.61 9.54
N GLU A 36 -6.32 7.22 9.76
CA GLU A 36 -6.84 7.51 11.11
C GLU A 36 -8.20 6.87 11.39
N TYR A 37 -8.86 6.33 10.37
CA TYR A 37 -10.19 5.72 10.50
C TYR A 37 -10.07 4.22 10.67
N PHE A 38 -10.15 3.78 11.91
CA PHE A 38 -10.06 2.36 12.27
C PHE A 38 -11.43 1.71 12.31
N HIS A 39 -11.51 0.48 11.79
CA HIS A 39 -12.77 -0.28 11.85
C HIS A 39 -13.18 -0.52 13.31
N PRO A 40 -14.48 -0.36 13.67
CA PRO A 40 -14.94 -0.50 15.06
C PRO A 40 -14.61 -1.86 15.71
N ALA A 41 -14.55 -2.93 14.91
CA ALA A 41 -14.18 -4.27 15.37
C ALA A 41 -12.66 -4.54 15.37
N SER A 42 -11.81 -3.55 15.05
CA SER A 42 -10.36 -3.72 15.11
C SER A 42 -9.87 -3.80 16.57
N SER A 43 -8.70 -4.41 16.77
CA SER A 43 -8.02 -4.43 18.08
C SER A 43 -7.71 -3.01 18.59
N GLY A 44 -7.17 -2.87 19.80
CA GLY A 44 -6.68 -1.59 20.33
C GLY A 44 -5.36 -1.11 19.72
N HIS A 45 -4.75 -1.89 18.84
CA HIS A 45 -3.51 -1.51 18.16
C HIS A 45 -3.75 -0.35 17.17
N ARG A 46 -2.91 0.68 17.23
CA ARG A 46 -3.05 1.92 16.44
C ARG A 46 -1.68 2.33 15.92
N PRO A 47 -1.17 1.69 14.86
CA PRO A 47 0.07 2.10 14.22
C PRO A 47 -0.10 3.49 13.61
N LEU A 48 0.93 4.33 13.71
CA LEU A 48 0.91 5.63 13.04
C LEU A 48 1.30 5.43 11.58
N THR A 49 0.28 5.34 10.73
CA THR A 49 0.44 5.09 9.30
C THR A 49 0.25 6.37 8.51
N ARG A 50 1.25 6.72 7.71
CA ARG A 50 1.23 7.87 6.81
C ARG A 50 1.55 7.44 5.39
N ALA A 51 0.96 8.15 4.43
CA ALA A 51 1.22 7.91 3.01
C ALA A 51 1.41 9.23 2.26
N LYS A 52 2.12 9.14 1.15
CA LYS A 52 2.23 10.18 0.13
C LYS A 52 2.04 9.54 -1.24
N ALA A 53 1.48 10.29 -2.18
CA ALA A 53 1.31 9.82 -3.55
C ALA A 53 1.67 10.92 -4.54
N LEU A 54 2.27 10.51 -5.66
CA LEU A 54 2.64 11.34 -6.79
C LEU A 54 2.28 10.62 -8.08
N TYR A 55 2.23 11.34 -9.18
CA TYR A 55 2.11 10.73 -10.52
C TYR A 55 2.92 11.49 -11.56
N ASP A 56 3.23 10.82 -12.66
CA ASP A 56 3.74 11.45 -13.89
C ASP A 56 2.99 10.90 -15.13
N ALA A 57 3.62 10.89 -16.28
CA ALA A 57 3.04 10.36 -17.51
C ALA A 57 3.12 8.83 -17.60
N GLU A 58 3.91 8.19 -16.74
CA GLU A 58 4.26 6.77 -16.83
C GLU A 58 3.68 5.94 -15.69
N ALA A 59 3.53 6.54 -14.48
CA ALA A 59 3.14 5.79 -13.30
C ALA A 59 2.49 6.64 -12.21
N LEU A 60 1.81 5.96 -11.31
CA LEU A 60 1.43 6.43 -9.98
C LEU A 60 2.48 5.91 -8.99
N TYR A 61 2.98 6.77 -8.13
CA TYR A 61 3.99 6.48 -7.11
C TYR A 61 3.37 6.60 -5.74
N VAL A 62 3.60 5.62 -4.88
CA VAL A 62 3.06 5.61 -3.51
C VAL A 62 4.17 5.26 -2.54
N ILE A 63 4.25 5.98 -1.44
CA ILE A 63 5.13 5.67 -0.32
C ILE A 63 4.34 5.66 0.98
N PHE A 64 4.52 4.61 1.77
CA PHE A 64 3.99 4.50 3.13
C PHE A 64 5.13 4.49 4.13
N ARG A 65 4.92 5.20 5.25
CA ARG A 65 5.78 5.16 6.42
C ARG A 65 4.93 4.83 7.64
N VAL A 66 5.27 3.74 8.30
CA VAL A 66 4.50 3.19 9.40
C VAL A 66 5.37 3.12 10.65
N GLU A 67 4.91 3.75 11.74
CA GLU A 67 5.47 3.59 13.07
C GLU A 67 4.63 2.56 13.80
N ASP A 68 5.19 1.38 14.03
CA ASP A 68 4.44 0.19 14.37
C ASP A 68 5.05 -0.56 15.55
N ARG A 69 4.27 -1.50 16.11
CA ARG A 69 4.66 -2.52 17.08
C ARG A 69 3.98 -3.82 16.68
N TYR A 70 4.47 -4.93 17.20
CA TYR A 70 3.90 -6.25 16.89
C TYR A 70 3.99 -6.60 15.40
N VAL A 71 5.09 -6.18 14.78
CA VAL A 71 5.32 -6.42 13.35
C VAL A 71 5.62 -7.89 13.13
N ARG A 72 4.84 -8.50 12.26
CA ARG A 72 5.05 -9.85 11.76
C ARG A 72 4.89 -9.83 10.25
N ALA A 73 5.78 -10.50 9.53
CA ALA A 73 5.69 -10.67 8.09
C ALA A 73 6.40 -11.95 7.64
N THR A 74 5.65 -12.81 6.98
CA THR A 74 6.10 -14.16 6.57
C THR A 74 5.72 -14.52 5.14
N ARG A 75 4.97 -13.64 4.45
CA ARG A 75 4.50 -13.90 3.09
C ARG A 75 5.46 -13.28 2.10
N GLU A 76 6.02 -14.10 1.21
CA GLU A 76 7.02 -13.69 0.21
C GLU A 76 6.54 -13.97 -1.23
N ASP A 77 5.45 -14.70 -1.42
CA ASP A 77 4.92 -15.01 -2.73
C ASP A 77 3.92 -13.96 -3.23
N LEU A 78 4.03 -13.59 -4.50
CA LEU A 78 3.06 -12.73 -5.17
C LEU A 78 1.63 -13.28 -5.01
N ASN A 79 0.71 -12.40 -4.65
CA ASN A 79 -0.70 -12.72 -4.43
C ASN A 79 -0.98 -13.71 -3.28
N SER A 80 -0.04 -13.91 -2.37
CA SER A 80 -0.30 -14.56 -1.09
C SER A 80 -1.17 -13.65 -0.19
N SER A 81 -1.65 -14.17 0.94
CA SER A 81 -2.50 -13.41 1.86
C SER A 81 -1.66 -12.46 2.72
N VAL A 82 -1.10 -11.41 2.10
CA VAL A 82 -0.24 -10.41 2.75
C VAL A 82 -0.96 -9.58 3.81
N CYS A 83 -2.30 -9.50 3.75
CA CYS A 83 -3.15 -8.88 4.77
C CYS A 83 -3.05 -9.56 6.16
N ASN A 84 -2.46 -10.75 6.25
CA ASN A 84 -2.16 -11.42 7.52
C ASN A 84 -0.79 -11.04 8.11
N ASP A 85 -0.04 -10.21 7.41
CA ASP A 85 1.24 -9.64 7.84
C ASP A 85 1.05 -8.15 8.20
N ALA A 86 2.10 -7.48 8.70
CA ALA A 86 2.14 -6.02 8.75
C ALA A 86 2.07 -5.47 7.32
N CYS A 87 0.93 -4.91 6.96
CA CYS A 87 0.54 -4.61 5.58
C CYS A 87 -0.09 -3.21 5.47
N VAL A 88 0.08 -2.58 4.32
CA VAL A 88 -0.64 -1.37 3.89
C VAL A 88 -1.36 -1.65 2.59
N GLU A 89 -2.47 -0.94 2.37
CA GLU A 89 -3.31 -1.14 1.22
C GLU A 89 -3.60 0.19 0.51
N PHE A 90 -3.61 0.17 -0.81
CA PHE A 90 -3.95 1.29 -1.65
C PHE A 90 -5.02 0.89 -2.66
N PHE A 91 -6.18 1.52 -2.55
CA PHE A 91 -7.31 1.30 -3.45
C PHE A 91 -7.49 2.50 -4.34
N PHE A 92 -7.72 2.29 -5.62
CA PHE A 92 -8.07 3.37 -6.53
C PHE A 92 -8.94 2.88 -7.68
N GLU A 93 -9.82 3.77 -8.14
CA GLU A 93 -10.69 3.57 -9.28
C GLU A 93 -10.22 4.50 -10.42
N PRO A 94 -9.53 3.97 -11.45
CA PRO A 94 -8.97 4.81 -12.51
C PRO A 94 -10.04 5.39 -13.44
N LYS A 95 -11.23 4.76 -13.48
CA LYS A 95 -12.35 5.18 -14.30
C LYS A 95 -13.66 4.85 -13.58
N ALA A 96 -14.47 5.86 -13.34
CA ALA A 96 -15.73 5.72 -12.62
C ALA A 96 -16.63 4.61 -13.20
N GLY A 97 -17.06 3.69 -12.34
CA GLY A 97 -17.94 2.57 -12.68
C GLY A 97 -17.26 1.40 -13.40
N ALA A 98 -15.94 1.41 -13.55
CA ALA A 98 -15.18 0.31 -14.18
C ALA A 98 -14.59 -0.69 -13.18
N GLY A 99 -14.91 -0.54 -11.89
CA GLY A 99 -14.29 -1.28 -10.82
C GLY A 99 -13.04 -0.57 -10.27
N TYR A 100 -12.37 -1.20 -9.35
CA TYR A 100 -11.21 -0.62 -8.67
C TYR A 100 -10.04 -1.61 -8.64
N PHE A 101 -8.85 -1.04 -8.44
CA PHE A 101 -7.67 -1.81 -8.12
C PHE A 101 -7.44 -1.82 -6.61
N ASN A 102 -7.05 -2.98 -6.09
CA ASN A 102 -6.55 -3.18 -4.75
C ASN A 102 -5.08 -3.59 -4.82
N PHE A 103 -4.21 -2.82 -4.17
CA PHE A 103 -2.79 -3.12 -4.00
C PHE A 103 -2.51 -3.25 -2.51
N GLU A 104 -2.28 -4.46 -2.04
CA GLU A 104 -1.88 -4.79 -0.68
C GLU A 104 -0.39 -5.11 -0.66
N MET A 105 0.38 -4.46 0.17
CA MET A 105 1.82 -4.67 0.27
C MET A 105 2.24 -4.83 1.73
N ASN A 106 2.86 -5.96 2.06
CA ASN A 106 3.40 -6.14 3.40
C ASN A 106 4.73 -5.40 3.57
N CYS A 107 5.24 -5.34 4.78
CA CYS A 107 6.48 -4.62 5.08
C CYS A 107 7.74 -5.24 4.44
N LEU A 108 7.64 -6.44 3.83
CA LEU A 108 8.69 -7.08 3.04
C LEU A 108 8.65 -6.71 1.55
N GLY A 109 7.69 -5.84 1.13
CA GLY A 109 7.50 -5.52 -0.28
C GLY A 109 6.76 -6.60 -1.08
N THR A 110 6.19 -7.61 -0.41
CA THR A 110 5.40 -8.64 -1.08
C THR A 110 4.03 -8.09 -1.43
N LEU A 111 3.66 -8.23 -2.71
CA LEU A 111 2.44 -7.68 -3.28
C LEU A 111 1.34 -8.73 -3.38
N HIS A 112 0.14 -8.35 -2.94
CA HIS A 112 -1.12 -8.89 -3.45
C HIS A 112 -1.84 -7.78 -4.20
N ALA A 113 -2.22 -8.01 -5.45
CA ALA A 113 -2.96 -7.01 -6.20
C ALA A 113 -4.02 -7.63 -7.09
N SER A 114 -5.16 -6.97 -7.17
CA SER A 114 -6.29 -7.40 -8.00
C SER A 114 -7.05 -6.23 -8.59
N CYS A 115 -7.62 -6.45 -9.77
CA CYS A 115 -8.66 -5.64 -10.36
C CYS A 115 -10.02 -6.23 -9.95
N VAL A 116 -10.85 -5.46 -9.26
CA VAL A 116 -12.15 -5.86 -8.76
C VAL A 116 -13.22 -5.17 -9.60
N GLU A 117 -13.91 -5.95 -10.44
CA GLU A 117 -15.00 -5.47 -11.29
C GLU A 117 -16.37 -5.60 -10.59
N ASP A 118 -16.54 -6.62 -9.75
CA ASP A 118 -17.73 -6.82 -8.92
C ASP A 118 -17.33 -7.04 -7.46
N PRO A 119 -17.56 -6.04 -6.57
CA PRO A 119 -17.21 -6.13 -5.15
C PRO A 119 -18.20 -6.94 -4.29
N THR A 120 -19.25 -7.52 -4.89
CA THR A 120 -20.25 -8.32 -4.17
C THR A 120 -19.55 -9.45 -3.41
N ARG A 121 -19.80 -9.55 -2.11
CA ARG A 121 -19.26 -10.64 -1.30
C ARG A 121 -20.03 -11.93 -1.51
N THR A 122 -19.30 -12.99 -1.87
CA THR A 122 -19.83 -14.37 -1.97
C THR A 122 -19.07 -15.28 -0.99
N PRO A 123 -19.55 -16.51 -0.73
CA PRO A 123 -18.82 -17.48 0.09
C PRO A 123 -17.41 -17.78 -0.44
N GLU A 124 -17.22 -17.67 -1.76
CA GLU A 124 -15.94 -17.93 -2.45
C GLU A 124 -15.02 -16.69 -2.50
N GLY A 125 -15.52 -15.50 -2.12
CA GLY A 125 -14.77 -14.25 -2.16
C GLY A 125 -15.54 -13.09 -2.78
N LEU A 126 -14.89 -12.32 -3.64
CA LEU A 126 -15.52 -11.26 -4.42
C LEU A 126 -16.20 -11.81 -5.67
N GLY A 127 -17.30 -11.20 -6.11
CA GLY A 127 -18.09 -11.62 -7.27
C GLY A 127 -17.28 -11.70 -8.54
N LYS A 128 -16.45 -10.69 -8.82
CA LYS A 128 -15.49 -10.74 -9.94
C LYS A 128 -14.22 -9.95 -9.58
N ALA A 129 -13.13 -10.67 -9.38
CA ALA A 129 -11.81 -10.10 -9.15
C ALA A 129 -10.74 -10.88 -9.92
N THR A 130 -9.83 -10.17 -10.56
CA THR A 130 -8.72 -10.73 -11.33
C THR A 130 -7.40 -10.30 -10.69
N LYS A 131 -6.60 -11.27 -10.25
CA LYS A 131 -5.27 -11.01 -9.67
C LYS A 131 -4.29 -10.54 -10.74
N LEU A 132 -3.37 -9.65 -10.35
CA LEU A 132 -2.26 -9.25 -11.20
C LEU A 132 -1.40 -10.45 -11.57
N LEU A 133 -1.00 -10.50 -12.82
CA LEU A 133 -0.07 -11.51 -13.33
C LEU A 133 1.37 -11.16 -12.95
N LYS A 134 2.23 -12.17 -12.82
CA LYS A 134 3.65 -11.98 -12.49
C LYS A 134 4.36 -10.98 -13.44
N ARG A 135 4.03 -11.02 -14.74
CA ARG A 135 4.60 -10.08 -15.73
C ARG A 135 4.17 -8.63 -15.48
N GLN A 136 2.98 -8.38 -14.94
CA GLN A 136 2.49 -7.05 -14.60
C GLN A 136 3.14 -6.55 -13.31
N ALA A 137 3.22 -7.40 -12.28
CA ALA A 137 3.93 -7.08 -11.04
C ALA A 137 5.42 -6.78 -11.29
N ALA A 138 6.05 -7.46 -12.25
CA ALA A 138 7.44 -7.23 -12.63
C ALA A 138 7.70 -5.87 -13.33
N MET A 139 6.65 -5.12 -13.68
CA MET A 139 6.80 -3.75 -14.21
C MET A 139 6.86 -2.69 -13.11
N MET A 140 6.54 -3.08 -11.89
CA MET A 140 6.59 -2.19 -10.72
C MET A 140 8.00 -2.12 -10.16
N ASP A 141 8.41 -0.93 -9.74
CA ASP A 141 9.53 -0.80 -8.83
C ASP A 141 9.02 -0.87 -7.40
N VAL A 142 9.74 -1.53 -6.53
CA VAL A 142 9.39 -1.70 -5.13
C VAL A 142 10.62 -1.54 -4.26
N TYR A 143 10.52 -0.70 -3.24
CA TYR A 143 11.45 -0.61 -2.13
C TYR A 143 10.75 -0.98 -0.83
N HIS A 144 11.45 -1.66 0.05
CA HIS A 144 11.01 -1.95 1.42
C HIS A 144 12.18 -1.86 2.39
N SER A 145 11.95 -1.31 3.58
CA SER A 145 13.00 -1.09 4.57
C SER A 145 13.26 -2.29 5.49
N VAL A 146 12.33 -3.25 5.56
CA VAL A 146 12.49 -4.47 6.37
C VAL A 146 13.23 -5.52 5.54
N PRO A 147 14.42 -5.96 5.95
CA PRO A 147 15.32 -6.71 5.06
C PRO A 147 14.91 -8.18 4.83
N GLY A 148 13.96 -8.72 5.57
CA GLY A 148 13.53 -10.11 5.44
C GLY A 148 12.46 -10.49 6.45
N VAL A 149 12.07 -11.77 6.43
CA VAL A 149 11.02 -12.36 7.27
C VAL A 149 11.13 -11.92 8.72
N VAL A 150 10.02 -11.50 9.29
CA VAL A 150 9.86 -11.13 10.70
C VAL A 150 9.00 -12.20 11.39
N PHE A 151 9.67 -13.17 11.98
CA PHE A 151 9.05 -14.24 12.75
C PHE A 151 10.05 -14.77 13.82
N PRO A 152 9.65 -14.89 15.10
CA PRO A 152 8.34 -14.54 15.66
C PRO A 152 8.04 -13.03 15.57
N GLU A 153 6.79 -12.66 15.89
CA GLU A 153 6.35 -11.26 15.89
C GLU A 153 7.28 -10.36 16.72
N CYS A 154 7.70 -9.25 16.13
CA CYS A 154 8.52 -8.24 16.81
C CYS A 154 7.63 -7.29 17.61
N ALA A 155 7.66 -7.38 18.94
CA ALA A 155 6.88 -6.55 19.84
C ALA A 155 7.50 -5.15 20.10
N ASN A 156 8.73 -4.91 19.64
CA ASN A 156 9.40 -3.64 19.76
C ASN A 156 8.86 -2.61 18.77
N SER A 157 8.91 -1.33 19.16
CA SER A 157 8.59 -0.25 18.22
C SER A 157 9.59 -0.24 17.08
N MET A 158 9.09 -0.17 15.85
CA MET A 158 9.90 -0.02 14.64
C MET A 158 9.22 0.91 13.64
N ILE A 159 10.02 1.47 12.77
CA ILE A 159 9.52 2.23 11.62
C ILE A 159 9.85 1.38 10.39
N TRP A 160 8.84 1.17 9.56
CA TRP A 160 9.04 0.55 8.26
C TRP A 160 8.45 1.39 7.14
N VAL A 161 9.05 1.26 5.98
CA VAL A 161 8.70 2.01 4.76
C VAL A 161 8.55 1.02 3.62
N VAL A 162 7.50 1.22 2.82
CA VAL A 162 7.38 0.63 1.49
C VAL A 162 7.10 1.74 0.49
N GLU A 163 7.74 1.66 -0.66
CA GLU A 163 7.61 2.61 -1.77
C GLU A 163 7.50 1.81 -3.07
N TYR A 164 6.53 2.16 -3.92
CA TYR A 164 6.33 1.43 -5.17
C TYR A 164 5.73 2.30 -6.27
N SER A 165 5.93 1.84 -7.52
CA SER A 165 5.28 2.39 -8.71
C SER A 165 4.14 1.50 -9.19
N ILE A 166 3.10 2.10 -9.76
CA ILE A 166 2.01 1.44 -10.50
C ILE A 166 2.01 2.03 -11.90
N PRO A 167 2.57 1.33 -12.89
CA PRO A 167 2.66 1.77 -14.29
C PRO A 167 1.32 1.87 -15.00
#